data_844adeaeb185eaf9526f0e52ebcfcd51
#
_entry.id   844adeaeb185eaf9526f0e52ebcfcd51
#
_cell.length_a   1.000
_cell.length_b   1.000
_cell.length_c   1.000
_cell.angle_alpha   90.00
_cell.angle_beta   90.00
_cell.angle_gamma   90.00
#
_symmetry.space_group_name_H-M   'P 1'
#
loop_
_entity.id
_entity.type
_entity.pdbx_description
1 polymer ?
#
loop_
_entity_poly.entity_id
_entity_poly.type
_entity_poly.pdbx_seq_one_letter_code
_entity_poly.pdbx_strand_id
1 'polypeptide(L)'
;IGMCRNYFNVEACRVLDPTMLLVYTDYLTFASTAPKSPGNLMVYVLDQTEKMDAFVDAFADKHALIPFRTNSKPEVSWDIDIPFKERIQPPLEEWLRGFADAEFVLTDSFHACVFSILFHKSFGVFINRHRGLSRIESLLSPLGLMDRCISDSSKQLDSVIDWSRVDDTLAQWRKKSMDFLWDALESNE
;
A
#
# COMPACT_ATOMS: atom_id res chain seq x y z
N ILE A 1 -16.33 6.18 11.87
CA ILE A 1 -16.91 7.01 12.96
C ILE A 1 -18.43 6.99 12.83
N GLY A 2 -19.03 7.41 11.69
CA GLY A 2 -20.49 7.46 11.54
C GLY A 2 -21.22 6.15 11.83
N MET A 3 -20.69 5.02 11.35
CA MET A 3 -21.28 3.71 11.62
C MET A 3 -21.24 3.35 13.12
N CYS A 4 -20.16 3.66 13.81
CA CYS A 4 -20.07 3.39 15.26
C CYS A 4 -21.14 4.18 16.03
N ARG A 5 -21.31 5.46 15.71
CA ARG A 5 -22.34 6.30 16.33
C ARG A 5 -23.76 5.81 15.96
N ASN A 6 -24.02 5.54 14.67
CA ASN A 6 -25.38 5.24 14.21
C ASN A 6 -25.88 3.86 14.58
N TYR A 7 -25.01 2.84 14.63
CA TYR A 7 -25.40 1.45 14.89
C TYR A 7 -25.11 0.97 16.31
N PHE A 8 -24.11 1.56 16.97
CA PHE A 8 -23.66 1.10 18.27
C PHE A 8 -23.76 2.17 19.36
N ASN A 9 -24.14 3.39 19.00
CA ASN A 9 -24.22 4.56 19.90
C ASN A 9 -22.94 4.77 20.71
N VAL A 10 -21.78 4.55 20.06
CA VAL A 10 -20.46 4.76 20.65
C VAL A 10 -19.69 5.83 19.86
N GLU A 11 -18.94 6.65 20.59
CA GLU A 11 -17.99 7.55 19.99
C GLU A 11 -16.74 6.77 19.56
N ALA A 12 -16.24 7.09 18.37
CA ALA A 12 -15.04 6.48 17.83
C ALA A 12 -14.05 7.53 17.34
N CYS A 13 -12.79 7.33 17.62
CA CYS A 13 -11.71 8.16 17.12
C CYS A 13 -11.07 7.48 15.90
N ARG A 14 -10.70 8.28 14.88
CA ARG A 14 -9.90 7.79 13.77
C ARG A 14 -8.43 7.90 14.13
N VAL A 15 -7.75 6.79 14.11
CA VAL A 15 -6.30 6.67 14.28
C VAL A 15 -5.66 6.11 13.02
N LEU A 16 -4.34 6.22 12.91
CA LEU A 16 -3.56 5.59 11.85
C LEU A 16 -3.61 4.06 11.95
N ASP A 17 -3.41 3.41 10.81
CA ASP A 17 -3.08 1.98 10.81
C ASP A 17 -1.80 1.77 11.64
N PRO A 18 -1.73 0.73 12.50
CA PRO A 18 -0.57 0.51 13.37
C PRO A 18 0.77 0.49 12.65
N THR A 19 0.80 0.05 11.40
CA THR A 19 2.03 0.05 10.59
C THR A 19 2.55 1.47 10.31
N MET A 20 1.71 2.50 10.38
CA MET A 20 2.12 3.90 10.18
C MET A 20 2.57 4.58 11.48
N LEU A 21 2.49 3.91 12.63
CA LEU A 21 3.07 4.40 13.89
C LEU A 21 4.59 4.29 13.89
N LEU A 22 5.13 3.34 13.14
CA LEU A 22 6.55 3.18 12.86
C LEU A 22 6.99 4.07 11.68
N VAL A 23 8.29 4.24 11.51
CA VAL A 23 8.88 5.03 10.44
C VAL A 23 9.64 4.15 9.45
N TYR A 24 9.96 4.70 8.30
CA TYR A 24 10.67 4.03 7.21
C TYR A 24 11.92 3.25 7.67
N THR A 25 12.74 3.86 8.56
CA THR A 25 13.98 3.24 9.04
C THR A 25 13.77 1.94 9.81
N ASP A 26 12.64 1.81 10.51
CA ASP A 26 12.30 0.59 11.24
C ASP A 26 12.10 -0.58 10.28
N TYR A 27 11.42 -0.33 9.16
CA TYR A 27 11.17 -1.32 8.12
C TYR A 27 12.38 -1.61 7.24
N LEU A 28 13.23 -0.60 7.00
CA LEU A 28 14.42 -0.76 6.16
C LEU A 28 15.40 -1.78 6.73
N THR A 29 15.47 -1.89 8.05
CA THR A 29 16.30 -2.91 8.72
C THR A 29 15.93 -4.31 8.28
N PHE A 30 14.63 -4.63 8.22
CA PHE A 30 14.14 -5.91 7.71
C PHE A 30 14.33 -6.05 6.20
N ALA A 31 13.97 -5.02 5.43
CA ALA A 31 14.14 -5.04 3.98
C ALA A 31 15.59 -5.30 3.54
N SER A 32 16.58 -4.83 4.31
CA SER A 32 18.00 -4.97 3.97
C SER A 32 18.52 -6.41 4.10
N THR A 33 17.81 -7.32 4.77
CA THR A 33 18.19 -8.72 4.88
C THR A 33 17.81 -9.56 3.65
N ALA A 34 16.92 -9.07 2.81
CA ALA A 34 16.49 -9.73 1.59
C ALA A 34 17.38 -9.39 0.39
N PRO A 35 17.46 -10.28 -0.62
CA PRO A 35 18.14 -9.98 -1.88
C PRO A 35 17.47 -8.81 -2.60
N LYS A 36 18.23 -8.16 -3.50
CA LYS A 36 17.68 -7.09 -4.35
C LYS A 36 16.55 -7.60 -5.23
N SER A 37 15.54 -6.76 -5.41
CA SER A 37 14.44 -7.03 -6.32
C SER A 37 14.92 -7.16 -7.78
N PRO A 38 14.27 -8.00 -8.60
CA PRO A 38 14.68 -8.24 -9.97
C PRO A 38 14.28 -7.11 -10.95
N GLY A 39 13.60 -6.08 -10.47
CA GLY A 39 13.13 -4.94 -11.26
C GLY A 39 12.94 -3.69 -10.41
N ASN A 40 12.31 -2.68 -10.99
CA ASN A 40 12.07 -1.37 -10.37
C ASN A 40 10.61 -0.88 -10.44
N LEU A 41 9.71 -1.65 -11.07
CA LEU A 41 8.27 -1.46 -11.00
C LEU A 41 7.66 -2.56 -10.14
N MET A 42 7.40 -2.26 -8.87
CA MET A 42 6.73 -3.22 -7.99
C MET A 42 5.24 -3.31 -8.33
N VAL A 43 4.77 -4.52 -8.63
CA VAL A 43 3.36 -4.81 -8.88
C VAL A 43 2.84 -5.71 -7.79
N TYR A 44 2.03 -5.16 -6.89
CA TYR A 44 1.42 -5.90 -5.79
C TYR A 44 -0.11 -5.79 -5.88
N VAL A 45 -0.72 -6.71 -6.62
CA VAL A 45 -2.15 -6.76 -6.90
C VAL A 45 -2.72 -8.04 -6.33
N LEU A 46 -3.79 -7.93 -5.54
CA LEU A 46 -4.45 -9.03 -4.85
C LEU A 46 -5.57 -9.64 -5.70
N ASP A 47 -6.32 -8.80 -6.42
CA ASP A 47 -7.41 -9.22 -7.31
C ASP A 47 -7.03 -8.91 -8.77
N GLN A 48 -6.10 -9.73 -9.31
CA GLN A 48 -5.55 -9.54 -10.64
C GLN A 48 -6.61 -9.66 -11.74
N THR A 49 -6.56 -8.77 -12.73
CA THR A 49 -7.40 -8.79 -13.92
C THR A 49 -6.57 -8.51 -15.18
N GLU A 50 -7.02 -9.02 -16.34
CA GLU A 50 -6.36 -8.74 -17.62
C GLU A 50 -6.20 -7.24 -17.91
N LYS A 51 -7.17 -6.42 -17.48
CA LYS A 51 -7.10 -4.96 -17.64
C LYS A 51 -5.98 -4.33 -16.81
N MET A 52 -5.75 -4.85 -15.60
CA MET A 52 -4.65 -4.41 -14.76
C MET A 52 -3.32 -4.82 -15.34
N ASP A 53 -3.20 -6.05 -15.85
CA ASP A 53 -1.98 -6.53 -16.51
C ASP A 53 -1.66 -5.69 -17.75
N ALA A 54 -2.63 -5.44 -18.63
CA ALA A 54 -2.44 -4.57 -19.78
C ALA A 54 -2.03 -3.13 -19.40
N PHE A 55 -2.57 -2.60 -18.29
CA PHE A 55 -2.13 -1.30 -17.77
C PHE A 55 -0.68 -1.35 -17.27
N VAL A 56 -0.31 -2.40 -16.52
CA VAL A 56 1.06 -2.59 -16.01
C VAL A 56 2.06 -2.63 -17.16
N ASP A 57 1.78 -3.42 -18.20
CA ASP A 57 2.65 -3.58 -19.37
C ASP A 57 2.82 -2.24 -20.10
N ALA A 58 1.71 -1.55 -20.40
CA ALA A 58 1.76 -0.24 -21.06
C ALA A 58 2.48 0.82 -20.21
N PHE A 59 2.31 0.80 -18.89
CA PHE A 59 2.98 1.70 -17.97
C PHE A 59 4.49 1.41 -17.90
N ALA A 60 4.86 0.14 -17.82
CA ALA A 60 6.25 -0.30 -17.79
C ALA A 60 6.99 0.12 -19.08
N ASP A 61 6.39 -0.10 -20.25
CA ASP A 61 6.93 0.29 -21.53
C ASP A 61 7.10 1.82 -21.66
N LYS A 62 6.04 2.58 -21.28
CA LYS A 62 6.06 4.05 -21.34
C LYS A 62 7.19 4.65 -20.51
N HIS A 63 7.46 4.08 -19.32
CA HIS A 63 8.40 4.62 -18.35
C HIS A 63 9.76 3.89 -18.34
N ALA A 64 9.97 2.91 -19.23
CA ALA A 64 11.16 2.06 -19.28
C ALA A 64 11.47 1.38 -17.94
N LEU A 65 10.42 0.87 -17.25
CA LEU A 65 10.52 0.18 -15.97
C LEU A 65 10.44 -1.34 -16.16
N ILE A 66 11.06 -2.06 -15.24
CA ILE A 66 11.05 -3.53 -15.22
C ILE A 66 10.09 -4.01 -14.14
N PRO A 67 8.92 -4.59 -14.52
CA PRO A 67 7.94 -5.05 -13.54
C PRO A 67 8.41 -6.30 -12.80
N PHE A 68 8.09 -6.36 -11.50
CA PHE A 68 8.29 -7.55 -10.67
C PHE A 68 7.15 -7.67 -9.65
N ARG A 69 6.91 -8.87 -9.14
CA ARG A 69 5.85 -9.18 -8.19
C ARG A 69 6.42 -9.79 -6.92
N THR A 70 5.82 -9.45 -5.78
CA THR A 70 6.21 -9.93 -4.44
C THR A 70 5.06 -10.69 -3.75
N ASN A 71 4.08 -11.14 -4.51
CA ASN A 71 3.00 -12.00 -4.05
C ASN A 71 3.07 -13.35 -4.76
N SER A 72 2.58 -14.40 -4.10
CA SER A 72 2.34 -15.68 -4.77
C SER A 72 1.36 -15.49 -5.94
N LYS A 73 1.43 -16.37 -6.94
CA LYS A 73 0.39 -16.41 -7.95
C LYS A 73 -0.96 -16.67 -7.27
N PRO A 74 -2.03 -15.97 -7.68
CA PRO A 74 -3.35 -16.24 -7.14
C PRO A 74 -3.66 -17.73 -7.31
N GLU A 75 -4.26 -18.34 -6.29
CA GLU A 75 -4.84 -19.68 -6.42
C GLU A 75 -5.96 -19.63 -7.46
N VAL A 76 -5.61 -19.80 -8.70
CA VAL A 76 -6.58 -20.16 -9.69
C VAL A 76 -6.91 -21.62 -9.40
N SER A 77 -7.98 -21.83 -8.63
CA SER A 77 -8.64 -23.11 -8.35
C SER A 77 -7.72 -24.33 -8.52
N TRP A 78 -7.50 -25.11 -7.51
CA TRP A 78 -6.99 -26.51 -7.51
C TRP A 78 -6.18 -26.96 -8.73
N ASP A 79 -5.65 -26.02 -9.52
CA ASP A 79 -4.89 -26.24 -10.73
C ASP A 79 -3.52 -26.83 -10.33
N ILE A 80 -3.42 -28.12 -10.54
CA ILE A 80 -2.29 -28.97 -10.12
C ILE A 80 -1.00 -28.55 -10.86
N ASP A 81 -1.12 -27.74 -11.91
CA ASP A 81 -0.02 -27.39 -12.82
C ASP A 81 0.82 -26.19 -12.36
N ILE A 82 0.40 -25.43 -11.33
CA ILE A 82 1.24 -24.38 -10.78
C ILE A 82 2.31 -24.97 -9.86
N PRO A 83 3.61 -24.78 -10.14
CA PRO A 83 4.69 -25.28 -9.31
C PRO A 83 4.52 -24.85 -7.85
N PHE A 84 4.76 -25.77 -6.90
CA PHE A 84 4.58 -25.53 -5.46
C PHE A 84 5.31 -24.26 -4.99
N LYS A 85 6.51 -23.98 -5.51
CA LYS A 85 7.29 -22.78 -5.18
C LYS A 85 6.58 -21.47 -5.53
N GLU A 86 5.72 -21.46 -6.55
CA GLU A 86 4.98 -20.28 -6.99
C GLU A 86 3.71 -20.03 -6.15
N ARG A 87 3.33 -20.98 -5.29
CA ARG A 87 2.19 -20.89 -4.36
C ARG A 87 2.61 -20.37 -2.98
N ILE A 88 3.93 -20.33 -2.70
CA ILE A 88 4.45 -19.86 -1.42
C ILE A 88 4.52 -18.34 -1.47
N GLN A 89 3.95 -17.68 -0.45
CA GLN A 89 4.14 -16.24 -0.27
C GLN A 89 5.62 -15.94 0.00
N PRO A 90 6.20 -14.96 -0.68
CA PRO A 90 7.53 -14.47 -0.35
C PRO A 90 7.63 -14.05 1.12
N PRO A 91 8.81 -14.16 1.75
CA PRO A 91 9.04 -13.62 3.08
C PRO A 91 8.71 -12.13 3.18
N LEU A 92 8.35 -11.66 4.39
CA LEU A 92 8.04 -10.26 4.63
C LEU A 92 9.19 -9.34 4.23
N GLU A 93 10.41 -9.78 4.45
CA GLU A 93 11.64 -9.04 4.11
C GLU A 93 11.75 -8.78 2.61
N GLU A 94 11.39 -9.76 1.77
CA GLU A 94 11.36 -9.58 0.31
C GLU A 94 10.25 -8.62 -0.13
N TRP A 95 9.09 -8.68 0.52
CA TRP A 95 8.00 -7.75 0.26
C TRP A 95 8.39 -6.31 0.62
N LEU A 96 8.99 -6.10 1.78
CA LEU A 96 9.53 -4.80 2.22
C LEU A 96 10.67 -4.32 1.30
N ARG A 97 11.54 -5.26 0.87
CA ARG A 97 12.60 -4.99 -0.09
C ARG A 97 12.06 -4.49 -1.41
N GLY A 98 10.91 -5.02 -1.85
CA GLY A 98 10.20 -4.56 -3.03
C GLY A 98 9.95 -3.06 -3.00
N PHE A 99 9.46 -2.51 -1.88
CA PHE A 99 9.28 -1.06 -1.73
C PHE A 99 10.61 -0.31 -1.71
N ALA A 100 11.62 -0.83 -1.01
CA ALA A 100 12.92 -0.16 -0.94
C ALA A 100 13.56 0.03 -2.32
N ASP A 101 13.48 -1.01 -3.17
CA ASP A 101 14.11 -1.03 -4.50
C ASP A 101 13.25 -0.39 -5.61
N ALA A 102 11.91 -0.31 -5.43
CA ALA A 102 11.01 0.21 -6.44
C ALA A 102 11.24 1.71 -6.73
N GLU A 103 11.18 2.08 -8.00
CA GLU A 103 10.97 3.45 -8.45
C GLU A 103 9.50 3.82 -8.48
N PHE A 104 8.64 2.84 -8.82
CA PHE A 104 7.20 3.00 -8.84
C PHE A 104 6.49 1.75 -8.33
N VAL A 105 5.31 1.94 -7.72
CA VAL A 105 4.48 0.85 -7.18
C VAL A 105 3.09 0.90 -7.81
N LEU A 106 2.62 -0.22 -8.37
CA LEU A 106 1.24 -0.40 -8.82
C LEU A 106 0.55 -1.44 -7.94
N THR A 107 -0.61 -1.09 -7.38
CA THR A 107 -1.28 -1.94 -6.39
C THR A 107 -2.80 -1.74 -6.35
N ASP A 108 -3.54 -2.71 -5.78
CA ASP A 108 -4.92 -2.57 -5.32
C ASP A 108 -5.04 -2.75 -3.80
N SER A 109 -3.89 -2.89 -3.11
CA SER A 109 -3.81 -3.17 -1.67
C SER A 109 -3.69 -1.89 -0.85
N PHE A 110 -4.51 -1.78 0.21
CA PHE A 110 -4.40 -0.71 1.19
C PHE A 110 -3.01 -0.66 1.86
N HIS A 111 -2.48 -1.81 2.31
CA HIS A 111 -1.16 -1.82 2.95
C HIS A 111 -0.04 -1.48 1.97
N ALA A 112 -0.14 -1.87 0.71
CA ALA A 112 0.86 -1.44 -0.26
C ALA A 112 0.80 0.08 -0.54
N CYS A 113 -0.37 0.72 -0.48
CA CYS A 113 -0.45 2.19 -0.46
C CYS A 113 0.25 2.78 0.77
N VAL A 114 -0.01 2.20 1.97
CA VAL A 114 0.65 2.61 3.21
C VAL A 114 2.17 2.55 3.09
N PHE A 115 2.70 1.42 2.63
CA PHE A 115 4.16 1.24 2.50
C PHE A 115 4.75 2.07 1.36
N SER A 116 4.03 2.31 0.27
CA SER A 116 4.47 3.27 -0.76
C SER A 116 4.65 4.67 -0.17
N ILE A 117 3.75 5.10 0.70
CA ILE A 117 3.84 6.39 1.39
C ILE A 117 5.01 6.38 2.38
N LEU A 118 5.15 5.35 3.23
CA LEU A 118 6.24 5.25 4.20
C LEU A 118 7.63 5.23 3.55
N PHE A 119 7.76 4.60 2.39
CA PHE A 119 9.01 4.50 1.62
C PHE A 119 9.18 5.63 0.59
N HIS A 120 8.33 6.65 0.59
CA HIS A 120 8.32 7.77 -0.37
C HIS A 120 8.37 7.30 -1.83
N LYS A 121 7.62 6.28 -2.18
CA LYS A 121 7.56 5.75 -3.55
C LYS A 121 6.43 6.37 -4.33
N SER A 122 6.70 6.78 -5.55
CA SER A 122 5.62 7.09 -6.50
C SER A 122 4.77 5.85 -6.69
N PHE A 123 3.45 6.01 -6.72
CA PHE A 123 2.55 4.87 -6.81
C PHE A 123 1.26 5.18 -7.54
N GLY A 124 0.60 4.14 -8.01
CA GLY A 124 -0.77 4.14 -8.50
C GLY A 124 -1.57 3.02 -7.85
N VAL A 125 -2.83 3.31 -7.49
CA VAL A 125 -3.71 2.34 -6.85
C VAL A 125 -4.93 2.06 -7.72
N PHE A 126 -5.09 0.80 -8.14
CA PHE A 126 -6.28 0.34 -8.84
C PHE A 126 -7.49 0.37 -7.91
N ILE A 127 -8.56 1.02 -8.33
CA ILE A 127 -9.78 1.10 -7.56
C ILE A 127 -10.54 -0.22 -7.65
N ASN A 128 -10.61 -0.92 -6.52
CA ASN A 128 -11.43 -2.11 -6.35
C ASN A 128 -12.60 -1.80 -5.40
N ARG A 129 -13.81 -1.67 -5.98
CA ARG A 129 -15.02 -1.33 -5.20
C ARG A 129 -15.43 -2.43 -4.22
N HIS A 130 -14.96 -3.65 -4.42
CA HIS A 130 -15.26 -4.80 -3.56
C HIS A 130 -14.25 -4.96 -2.42
N ARG A 131 -13.11 -4.26 -2.47
CA ARG A 131 -12.01 -4.37 -1.50
C ARG A 131 -11.61 -3.03 -0.90
N GLY A 132 -12.39 -2.58 0.09
CA GLY A 132 -11.92 -1.53 1.00
C GLY A 132 -11.63 -0.17 0.38
N LEU A 133 -12.32 0.22 -0.69
CA LEU A 133 -12.20 1.54 -1.32
C LEU A 133 -12.24 2.67 -0.28
N SER A 134 -13.17 2.61 0.68
CA SER A 134 -13.30 3.61 1.74
C SER A 134 -12.06 3.73 2.64
N ARG A 135 -11.28 2.66 2.81
CA ARG A 135 -10.02 2.70 3.55
C ARG A 135 -8.95 3.44 2.75
N ILE A 136 -8.84 3.16 1.45
CA ILE A 136 -7.92 3.86 0.54
C ILE A 136 -8.28 5.34 0.47
N GLU A 137 -9.55 5.68 0.26
CA GLU A 137 -10.02 7.07 0.26
C GLU A 137 -9.74 7.79 1.58
N SER A 138 -9.98 7.12 2.71
CA SER A 138 -9.71 7.69 4.03
C SER A 138 -8.22 7.95 4.28
N LEU A 139 -7.32 7.19 3.64
CA LEU A 139 -5.89 7.39 3.70
C LEU A 139 -5.45 8.51 2.74
N LEU A 140 -5.81 8.40 1.47
CA LEU A 140 -5.26 9.24 0.41
C LEU A 140 -5.85 10.65 0.37
N SER A 141 -7.16 10.80 0.66
CA SER A 141 -7.85 12.09 0.55
C SER A 141 -7.25 13.18 1.45
N PRO A 142 -7.01 12.96 2.75
CA PRO A 142 -6.40 13.98 3.60
C PRO A 142 -4.93 14.26 3.29
N LEU A 143 -4.24 13.29 2.67
CA LEU A 143 -2.85 13.46 2.22
C LEU A 143 -2.76 14.19 0.87
N GLY A 144 -3.91 14.44 0.21
CA GLY A 144 -3.93 15.07 -1.11
C GLY A 144 -3.46 14.13 -2.24
N LEU A 145 -3.56 12.80 -2.03
CA LEU A 145 -3.04 11.77 -2.94
C LEU A 145 -4.14 11.03 -3.74
N MET A 146 -5.36 11.61 -3.83
CA MET A 146 -6.45 10.98 -4.58
C MET A 146 -6.17 10.88 -6.09
N ASP A 147 -5.26 11.69 -6.61
CA ASP A 147 -4.76 11.62 -7.98
C ASP A 147 -3.98 10.33 -8.28
N ARG A 148 -3.57 9.58 -7.24
CA ARG A 148 -2.93 8.25 -7.38
C ARG A 148 -3.93 7.14 -7.72
N CYS A 149 -5.23 7.38 -7.57
CA CYS A 149 -6.25 6.41 -7.89
C CYS A 149 -6.40 6.20 -9.41
N ILE A 150 -6.31 4.94 -9.84
CA ILE A 150 -6.48 4.51 -11.22
C ILE A 150 -7.94 4.09 -11.41
N SER A 151 -8.72 4.90 -12.10
CA SER A 151 -10.13 4.63 -12.41
C SER A 151 -10.32 3.98 -13.78
N ASP A 152 -9.41 4.24 -14.68
CA ASP A 152 -9.46 3.76 -16.08
C ASP A 152 -8.03 3.66 -16.67
N SER A 153 -7.93 3.05 -17.85
CA SER A 153 -6.65 2.80 -18.54
C SER A 153 -5.96 4.06 -19.08
N SER A 154 -6.66 5.19 -19.16
CA SER A 154 -6.10 6.45 -19.64
C SER A 154 -5.43 7.27 -18.53
N LYS A 155 -5.51 6.82 -17.27
CA LYS A 155 -4.96 7.51 -16.11
C LYS A 155 -3.46 7.73 -16.25
N GLN A 156 -3.06 9.00 -16.13
CA GLN A 156 -1.65 9.38 -16.05
C GLN A 156 -1.24 9.59 -14.60
N LEU A 157 -0.05 9.12 -14.23
CA LEU A 157 0.50 9.14 -12.88
C LEU A 157 1.82 9.93 -12.82
N ASP A 158 1.96 10.88 -13.74
CA ASP A 158 3.22 11.64 -13.96
C ASP A 158 3.38 12.80 -12.95
N SER A 159 2.37 13.10 -12.14
CA SER A 159 2.46 14.15 -11.12
C SER A 159 3.43 13.79 -10.00
N VAL A 160 4.25 14.76 -9.60
CA VAL A 160 5.19 14.60 -8.49
C VAL A 160 4.43 14.69 -7.16
N ILE A 161 4.77 13.81 -6.22
CA ILE A 161 4.22 13.85 -4.86
C ILE A 161 5.03 14.83 -4.02
N ASP A 162 4.34 15.77 -3.36
CA ASP A 162 4.96 16.63 -2.36
C ASP A 162 5.09 15.88 -1.03
N TRP A 163 6.22 15.17 -0.89
CA TRP A 163 6.51 14.36 0.28
C TRP A 163 6.62 15.18 1.56
N SER A 164 7.11 16.42 1.49
CA SER A 164 7.20 17.30 2.67
C SER A 164 5.81 17.52 3.29
N ARG A 165 4.82 17.84 2.47
CA ARG A 165 3.43 18.02 2.91
C ARG A 165 2.83 16.72 3.45
N VAL A 166 3.12 15.60 2.82
CA VAL A 166 2.65 14.27 3.27
C VAL A 166 3.22 13.95 4.64
N ASP A 167 4.52 14.14 4.83
CA ASP A 167 5.23 13.85 6.09
C ASP A 167 4.74 14.72 7.24
N ASP A 168 4.53 16.02 7.00
CA ASP A 168 3.97 16.95 8.00
C ASP A 168 2.59 16.48 8.48
N THR A 169 1.73 16.05 7.55
CA THR A 169 0.41 15.53 7.88
C THR A 169 0.51 14.21 8.65
N LEU A 170 1.37 13.30 8.22
CA LEU A 170 1.58 12.02 8.90
C LEU A 170 2.17 12.19 10.29
N ALA A 171 3.10 13.12 10.50
CA ALA A 171 3.68 13.39 11.80
C ALA A 171 2.60 13.83 12.82
N GLN A 172 1.68 14.72 12.40
CA GLN A 172 0.56 15.15 13.22
C GLN A 172 -0.40 13.99 13.54
N TRP A 173 -0.69 13.15 12.55
CA TRP A 173 -1.58 12.00 12.75
C TRP A 173 -0.95 10.92 13.61
N ARG A 174 0.35 10.68 13.46
CA ARG A 174 1.10 9.73 14.30
C ARG A 174 1.06 10.17 15.75
N LYS A 175 1.34 11.46 16.01
CA LYS A 175 1.25 12.01 17.35
C LYS A 175 -0.14 11.80 17.95
N LYS A 176 -1.20 12.19 17.25
CA LYS A 176 -2.57 12.01 17.72
C LYS A 176 -2.94 10.54 17.97
N SER A 177 -2.46 9.64 17.12
CA SER A 177 -2.74 8.21 17.26
C SER A 177 -2.00 7.59 18.44
N MET A 178 -0.76 8.03 18.68
CA MET A 178 0.03 7.61 19.83
C MET A 178 -0.56 8.16 21.14
N ASP A 179 -0.94 9.43 21.19
CA ASP A 179 -1.60 10.03 22.35
C ASP A 179 -2.88 9.23 22.70
N PHE A 180 -3.71 8.92 21.71
CA PHE A 180 -4.92 8.09 21.91
C PHE A 180 -4.59 6.69 22.45
N LEU A 181 -3.54 6.06 21.95
CA LEU A 181 -3.11 4.72 22.39
C LEU A 181 -2.64 4.77 23.84
N TRP A 182 -1.83 5.74 24.22
CA TRP A 182 -1.35 5.92 25.59
C TRP A 182 -2.50 6.18 26.57
N ASP A 183 -3.40 7.11 26.24
CA ASP A 183 -4.58 7.40 27.06
C ASP A 183 -5.44 6.15 27.29
N ALA A 184 -5.60 5.30 26.25
CA ALA A 184 -6.37 4.07 26.37
C ALA A 184 -5.67 3.00 27.23
N LEU A 185 -4.34 2.95 27.25
CA LEU A 185 -3.58 2.02 28.09
C LEU A 185 -3.57 2.46 29.56
N GLU A 186 -3.38 3.75 29.82
CA GLU A 186 -3.34 4.32 31.19
C GLU A 186 -4.72 4.34 31.84
N SER A 187 -5.81 4.45 31.06
CA SER A 187 -7.18 4.48 31.60
C SER A 187 -7.68 3.11 32.10
N ASN A 188 -6.92 2.04 31.91
CA ASN A 188 -7.25 0.69 32.37
C ASN A 188 -6.48 0.26 33.65
N GLU A 189 -5.75 1.17 34.28
CA GLU A 189 -5.17 1.01 35.61
C GLU A 189 -6.05 1.73 36.68
#